data_0a0f40b2a11da75ca1ed152f9d5c9e0e
#
_entry.id   0a0f40b2a11da75ca1ed152f9d5c9e0e
#
_cell.length_a   1.000
_cell.length_b   1.000
_cell.length_c   1.000
_cell.angle_alpha   90.00
_cell.angle_beta   90.00
_cell.angle_gamma   90.00
#
_symmetry.space_group_name_H-M   'P 1'
#
loop_
_entity.id
_entity.type
_entity.pdbx_description
1 polymer ?
#
loop_
_entity_poly.entity_id
_entity_poly.type
_entity_poly.pdbx_seq_one_letter_code
_entity_poly.pdbx_strand_id
1 'polypeptide(L)'
;MEAAFALFDEHGYEQTTVDEIAARAGVGRATFFRHYRSKEAVVFPDHDRLLEQIRDRLATSSHSTALVAVSDAVRLVLLHYIEEGDLARRRYTLTSTVAALRDREIASVARYQRLFREFIAEWMGDPTQSASLRAELMAAAVVAAHNHVLRRWLRGETADAVAELDQAMREVLTLFPNAQEQSASGTGTTVVAFRGEQDLDVLLPALRRLIESGPR
;
A
#
# COMPACT_ATOMS: atom_id res chain seq x y z
N MET A 1 -22.81 -8.06 -5.76
CA MET A 1 -22.26 -7.50 -4.51
C MET A 1 -23.30 -6.71 -3.73
N GLU A 2 -23.95 -5.69 -4.31
CA GLU A 2 -24.97 -4.87 -3.60
C GLU A 2 -26.11 -5.67 -2.95
N ALA A 3 -26.65 -6.68 -3.67
CA ALA A 3 -27.70 -7.56 -3.11
C ALA A 3 -27.27 -8.27 -1.82
N ALA A 4 -26.00 -8.66 -1.72
CA ALA A 4 -25.46 -9.29 -0.50
C ALA A 4 -25.37 -8.28 0.65
N PHE A 5 -24.85 -7.09 0.39
CA PHE A 5 -24.74 -6.06 1.42
C PHE A 5 -26.11 -5.56 1.89
N ALA A 6 -27.11 -5.45 0.99
CA ALA A 6 -28.48 -5.13 1.39
C ALA A 6 -29.04 -6.18 2.37
N LEU A 7 -28.84 -7.47 2.10
CA LEU A 7 -29.25 -8.54 3.00
C LEU A 7 -28.46 -8.56 4.32
N PHE A 8 -27.16 -8.25 4.28
CA PHE A 8 -26.36 -8.15 5.50
C PHE A 8 -26.84 -7.02 6.41
N ASP A 9 -27.30 -5.91 5.85
CA ASP A 9 -27.87 -4.81 6.63
C ASP A 9 -29.29 -5.13 7.15
N GLU A 10 -30.11 -5.85 6.37
CA GLU A 10 -31.47 -6.21 6.74
C GLU A 10 -31.54 -7.31 7.78
N HIS A 11 -30.74 -8.37 7.61
CA HIS A 11 -30.84 -9.62 8.38
C HIS A 11 -29.60 -9.91 9.23
N GLY A 12 -28.52 -9.16 9.03
CA GLY A 12 -27.21 -9.46 9.61
C GLY A 12 -26.43 -10.47 8.77
N TYR A 13 -25.11 -10.40 8.90
CA TYR A 13 -24.19 -11.25 8.12
C TYR A 13 -24.41 -12.74 8.38
N GLU A 14 -24.51 -13.16 9.65
CA GLU A 14 -24.60 -14.59 10.01
C GLU A 14 -25.87 -15.24 9.48
N GLN A 15 -27.00 -14.55 9.53
CA GLN A 15 -28.31 -15.07 9.14
C GLN A 15 -28.50 -15.11 7.62
N THR A 16 -27.73 -14.34 6.85
CA THR A 16 -27.87 -14.27 5.39
C THR A 16 -27.24 -15.51 4.74
N THR A 17 -27.99 -16.14 3.84
CA THR A 17 -27.55 -17.33 3.08
C THR A 17 -27.17 -16.97 1.64
N VAL A 18 -26.36 -17.86 1.02
CA VAL A 18 -26.00 -17.72 -0.42
C VAL A 18 -27.26 -17.80 -1.31
N ASP A 19 -28.24 -18.59 -0.94
CA ASP A 19 -29.47 -18.75 -1.71
C ASP A 19 -30.32 -17.46 -1.72
N GLU A 20 -30.40 -16.78 -0.59
CA GLU A 20 -31.06 -15.47 -0.49
C GLU A 20 -30.31 -14.40 -1.31
N ILE A 21 -28.97 -14.40 -1.25
CA ILE A 21 -28.14 -13.48 -2.03
C ILE A 21 -28.36 -13.71 -3.53
N ALA A 22 -28.33 -14.96 -3.98
CA ALA A 22 -28.55 -15.32 -5.37
C ALA A 22 -29.97 -14.93 -5.84
N ALA A 23 -30.99 -15.23 -5.05
CA ALA A 23 -32.37 -14.87 -5.32
C ALA A 23 -32.55 -13.34 -5.39
N ARG A 24 -32.02 -12.57 -4.45
CA ARG A 24 -32.06 -11.10 -4.42
C ARG A 24 -31.33 -10.49 -5.61
N ALA A 25 -30.24 -11.12 -6.07
CA ALA A 25 -29.46 -10.70 -7.24
C ALA A 25 -30.11 -11.13 -8.59
N GLY A 26 -31.20 -11.88 -8.58
CA GLY A 26 -31.87 -12.40 -9.78
C GLY A 26 -31.05 -13.46 -10.54
N VAL A 27 -30.17 -14.21 -9.84
CA VAL A 27 -29.30 -15.22 -10.44
C VAL A 27 -29.51 -16.58 -9.78
N GLY A 28 -29.14 -17.65 -10.47
CA GLY A 28 -29.14 -18.99 -9.89
C GLY A 28 -27.92 -19.22 -8.97
N ARG A 29 -28.04 -20.16 -8.01
CA ARG A 29 -26.97 -20.60 -7.13
C ARG A 29 -25.67 -20.98 -7.88
N ALA A 30 -25.79 -21.67 -9.01
CA ALA A 30 -24.64 -22.04 -9.84
C ALA A 30 -23.92 -20.80 -10.42
N THR A 31 -24.68 -19.77 -10.80
CA THR A 31 -24.13 -18.49 -11.27
C THR A 31 -23.40 -17.76 -10.14
N PHE A 32 -23.96 -17.77 -8.93
CA PHE A 32 -23.27 -17.22 -7.76
C PHE A 32 -21.90 -17.89 -7.56
N PHE A 33 -21.85 -19.23 -7.49
CA PHE A 33 -20.60 -19.96 -7.25
C PHE A 33 -19.60 -19.91 -8.41
N ARG A 34 -20.01 -19.50 -9.59
CA ARG A 34 -19.09 -19.19 -10.69
C ARG A 34 -18.28 -17.91 -10.43
N HIS A 35 -18.87 -16.94 -9.72
CA HIS A 35 -18.24 -15.64 -9.39
C HIS A 35 -17.64 -15.58 -8.00
N TYR A 36 -18.24 -16.26 -7.03
CA TYR A 36 -17.84 -16.19 -5.63
C TYR A 36 -17.75 -17.60 -5.03
N ARG A 37 -16.62 -17.91 -4.43
CA ARG A 37 -16.40 -19.24 -3.83
C ARG A 37 -17.22 -19.48 -2.54
N SER A 38 -17.64 -18.41 -1.86
CA SER A 38 -18.39 -18.46 -0.61
C SER A 38 -19.10 -17.12 -0.34
N LYS A 39 -19.95 -17.07 0.69
CA LYS A 39 -20.58 -15.84 1.19
C LYS A 39 -19.54 -14.78 1.57
N GLU A 40 -18.47 -15.18 2.22
CA GLU A 40 -17.37 -14.31 2.62
C GLU A 40 -16.68 -13.68 1.41
N ALA A 41 -16.55 -14.42 0.30
CA ALA A 41 -15.89 -13.94 -0.90
C ALA A 41 -16.62 -12.76 -1.57
N VAL A 42 -17.92 -12.58 -1.28
CA VAL A 42 -18.71 -11.45 -1.80
C VAL A 42 -18.33 -10.14 -1.09
N VAL A 43 -17.86 -10.23 0.15
CA VAL A 43 -17.55 -9.06 0.98
C VAL A 43 -16.28 -8.35 0.49
N PHE A 44 -15.28 -9.12 0.06
CA PHE A 44 -13.97 -8.57 -0.26
C PHE A 44 -13.84 -8.11 -1.72
N PRO A 45 -12.97 -7.11 -1.98
CA PRO A 45 -12.58 -6.77 -3.35
C PRO A 45 -11.81 -7.94 -3.98
N ASP A 46 -11.64 -7.89 -5.29
CA ASP A 46 -10.78 -8.83 -6.00
C ASP A 46 -9.29 -8.50 -5.71
N HIS A 47 -8.80 -9.00 -4.57
CA HIS A 47 -7.42 -8.80 -4.15
C HIS A 47 -6.41 -9.38 -5.14
N ASP A 48 -6.76 -10.44 -5.88
CA ASP A 48 -5.86 -11.05 -6.86
C ASP A 48 -5.61 -10.07 -8.01
N ARG A 49 -6.70 -9.47 -8.52
CA ARG A 49 -6.62 -8.44 -9.55
C ARG A 49 -5.87 -7.19 -9.07
N LEU A 50 -6.12 -6.73 -7.85
CA LEU A 50 -5.40 -5.59 -7.29
C LEU A 50 -3.90 -5.86 -7.15
N LEU A 51 -3.52 -7.06 -6.68
CA LEU A 51 -2.13 -7.47 -6.58
C LEU A 51 -1.44 -7.59 -7.95
N GLU A 52 -2.14 -8.02 -9.00
CA GLU A 52 -1.64 -8.01 -10.37
C GLU A 52 -1.38 -6.58 -10.86
N GLN A 53 -2.32 -5.67 -10.69
CA GLN A 53 -2.15 -4.26 -11.05
C GLN A 53 -0.96 -3.60 -10.33
N ILE A 54 -0.75 -3.93 -9.04
CA ILE A 54 0.41 -3.47 -8.29
C ILE A 54 1.70 -4.03 -8.90
N ARG A 55 1.76 -5.35 -9.19
CA ARG A 55 2.95 -5.97 -9.83
C ARG A 55 3.28 -5.30 -11.15
N ASP A 56 2.28 -5.09 -12.01
CA ASP A 56 2.46 -4.43 -13.29
C ASP A 56 3.03 -3.02 -13.12
N ARG A 57 2.49 -2.24 -12.16
CA ARG A 57 3.00 -0.89 -11.86
C ARG A 57 4.44 -0.92 -11.35
N LEU A 58 4.78 -1.85 -10.48
CA LEU A 58 6.13 -2.00 -9.95
C LEU A 58 7.11 -2.47 -11.04
N ALA A 59 6.71 -3.40 -11.90
CA ALA A 59 7.54 -3.94 -12.99
C ALA A 59 7.93 -2.89 -14.05
N THR A 60 7.14 -1.82 -14.19
CA THR A 60 7.45 -0.71 -15.12
C THR A 60 8.42 0.31 -14.54
N SER A 61 8.83 0.17 -13.28
CA SER A 61 9.76 1.07 -12.62
C SER A 61 11.22 0.76 -12.95
N SER A 62 12.06 1.80 -12.94
CA SER A 62 13.51 1.68 -12.93
C SER A 62 14.04 1.74 -11.50
N HIS A 63 15.32 1.44 -11.32
CA HIS A 63 15.96 1.58 -10.00
C HIS A 63 15.79 2.99 -9.42
N SER A 64 15.92 4.03 -10.21
CA SER A 64 15.77 5.44 -9.79
C SER A 64 14.31 5.84 -9.48
N THR A 65 13.31 5.09 -9.94
CA THR A 65 11.87 5.38 -9.75
C THR A 65 11.16 4.38 -8.85
N ALA A 66 11.89 3.44 -8.24
CA ALA A 66 11.29 2.37 -7.43
C ALA A 66 10.42 2.89 -6.27
N LEU A 67 10.88 3.92 -5.56
CA LEU A 67 10.12 4.52 -4.45
C LEU A 67 8.87 5.26 -4.92
N VAL A 68 8.95 5.90 -6.09
CA VAL A 68 7.77 6.51 -6.73
C VAL A 68 6.77 5.43 -7.11
N ALA A 69 7.25 4.32 -7.68
CA ALA A 69 6.38 3.18 -8.04
C ALA A 69 5.69 2.56 -6.83
N VAL A 70 6.37 2.44 -5.69
CA VAL A 70 5.76 1.98 -4.42
C VAL A 70 4.65 2.95 -3.98
N SER A 71 4.91 4.26 -4.01
CA SER A 71 3.91 5.28 -3.65
C SER A 71 2.70 5.25 -4.58
N ASP A 72 2.93 5.12 -5.89
CA ASP A 72 1.85 5.00 -6.88
C ASP A 72 1.03 3.71 -6.70
N ALA A 73 1.70 2.60 -6.35
CA ALA A 73 1.03 1.32 -6.13
C ALA A 73 0.09 1.34 -4.92
N VAL A 74 0.49 1.95 -3.80
CA VAL A 74 -0.40 2.10 -2.65
C VAL A 74 -1.52 3.10 -2.92
N ARG A 75 -1.24 4.14 -3.72
CA ARG A 75 -2.26 5.10 -4.17
C ARG A 75 -3.34 4.44 -5.03
N LEU A 76 -2.96 3.52 -5.92
CA LEU A 76 -3.89 2.73 -6.72
C LEU A 76 -4.87 1.96 -5.83
N VAL A 77 -4.39 1.34 -4.76
CA VAL A 77 -5.26 0.62 -3.81
C VAL A 77 -6.21 1.59 -3.11
N LEU A 78 -5.73 2.74 -2.62
CA LEU A 78 -6.59 3.74 -1.99
C LEU A 78 -7.68 4.25 -2.94
N LEU A 79 -7.31 4.56 -4.18
CA LEU A 79 -8.26 5.04 -5.20
C LEU A 79 -9.34 4.01 -5.50
N HIS A 80 -8.99 2.72 -5.54
CA HIS A 80 -9.97 1.64 -5.68
C HIS A 80 -11.03 1.66 -4.57
N TYR A 81 -10.62 1.84 -3.29
CA TYR A 81 -11.57 1.95 -2.18
C TYR A 81 -12.41 3.22 -2.24
N ILE A 82 -11.81 4.35 -2.67
CA ILE A 82 -12.53 5.62 -2.85
C ILE A 82 -13.59 5.47 -3.95
N GLU A 83 -13.28 4.81 -5.05
CA GLU A 83 -14.19 4.55 -6.17
C GLU A 83 -15.36 3.65 -5.74
N GLU A 84 -15.14 2.66 -4.88
CA GLU A 84 -16.20 1.83 -4.30
C GLU A 84 -17.11 2.62 -3.32
N GLY A 85 -16.60 3.71 -2.74
CA GLY A 85 -17.39 4.65 -1.95
C GLY A 85 -18.06 4.01 -0.72
N ASP A 86 -19.39 4.04 -0.69
CA ASP A 86 -20.21 3.52 0.40
C ASP A 86 -20.03 2.00 0.60
N LEU A 87 -19.84 1.26 -0.46
CA LEU A 87 -19.62 -0.18 -0.40
C LEU A 87 -18.35 -0.52 0.41
N ALA A 88 -17.27 0.25 0.23
CA ALA A 88 -16.05 0.09 1.00
C ALA A 88 -16.28 0.37 2.50
N ARG A 89 -17.10 1.37 2.84
CA ARG A 89 -17.46 1.69 4.24
C ARG A 89 -18.29 0.61 4.89
N ARG A 90 -19.29 0.07 4.16
CA ARG A 90 -20.11 -1.05 4.64
C ARG A 90 -19.25 -2.30 4.86
N ARG A 91 -18.32 -2.58 3.94
CA ARG A 91 -17.32 -3.65 4.11
C ARG A 91 -16.50 -3.46 5.39
N TYR A 92 -15.99 -2.25 5.62
CA TYR A 92 -15.22 -1.92 6.82
C TYR A 92 -16.02 -2.18 8.11
N THR A 93 -17.30 -1.82 8.13
CA THR A 93 -18.19 -2.10 9.25
C THR A 93 -18.30 -3.62 9.51
N LEU A 94 -18.52 -4.41 8.45
CA LEU A 94 -18.61 -5.87 8.57
C LEU A 94 -17.29 -6.50 9.05
N THR A 95 -16.15 -6.12 8.45
CA THR A 95 -14.83 -6.66 8.85
C THR A 95 -14.42 -6.23 10.26
N SER A 96 -14.95 -5.11 10.75
CA SER A 96 -14.73 -4.65 12.12
C SER A 96 -15.55 -5.42 13.16
N THR A 97 -16.72 -5.96 12.78
CA THR A 97 -17.67 -6.60 13.70
C THR A 97 -17.66 -8.13 13.63
N VAL A 98 -17.44 -8.70 12.43
CA VAL A 98 -17.46 -10.15 12.19
C VAL A 98 -16.05 -10.73 12.25
N ALA A 99 -15.76 -11.59 13.24
CA ALA A 99 -14.41 -12.10 13.49
C ALA A 99 -13.82 -12.84 12.27
N ALA A 100 -14.56 -13.73 11.63
CA ALA A 100 -14.11 -14.49 10.47
C ALA A 100 -13.73 -13.58 9.28
N LEU A 101 -14.46 -12.47 9.08
CA LEU A 101 -14.13 -11.48 8.05
C LEU A 101 -12.90 -10.66 8.42
N ARG A 102 -12.73 -10.33 9.70
CA ARG A 102 -11.52 -9.65 10.21
C ARG A 102 -10.26 -10.48 9.97
N ASP A 103 -10.31 -11.77 10.30
CA ASP A 103 -9.16 -12.68 10.11
C ASP A 103 -8.77 -12.77 8.62
N ARG A 104 -9.75 -12.80 7.74
CA ARG A 104 -9.53 -12.81 6.28
C ARG A 104 -8.95 -11.48 5.78
N GLU A 105 -9.40 -10.34 6.31
CA GLU A 105 -8.82 -9.02 6.01
C GLU A 105 -7.35 -8.96 6.41
N ILE A 106 -7.01 -9.41 7.62
CA ILE A 106 -5.63 -9.47 8.11
C ILE A 106 -4.76 -10.33 7.18
N ALA A 107 -5.26 -11.50 6.78
CA ALA A 107 -4.54 -12.37 5.84
C ALA A 107 -4.34 -11.72 4.46
N SER A 108 -5.32 -10.92 3.99
CA SER A 108 -5.20 -10.17 2.75
C SER A 108 -4.14 -9.08 2.84
N VAL A 109 -4.10 -8.31 3.93
CA VAL A 109 -3.06 -7.29 4.18
C VAL A 109 -1.66 -7.90 4.16
N ALA A 110 -1.45 -9.08 4.73
CA ALA A 110 -0.16 -9.78 4.71
C ALA A 110 0.33 -10.11 3.28
N ARG A 111 -0.58 -10.32 2.32
CA ARG A 111 -0.23 -10.55 0.90
C ARG A 111 0.36 -9.29 0.25
N TYR A 112 -0.21 -8.11 0.53
CA TYR A 112 0.32 -6.83 0.06
C TYR A 112 1.69 -6.53 0.67
N GLN A 113 1.85 -6.74 1.98
CA GLN A 113 3.12 -6.56 2.66
C GLN A 113 4.22 -7.46 2.07
N ARG A 114 3.90 -8.72 1.76
CA ARG A 114 4.82 -9.65 1.10
C ARG A 114 5.25 -9.15 -0.27
N LEU A 115 4.30 -8.71 -1.09
CA LEU A 115 4.57 -8.18 -2.41
C LEU A 115 5.53 -6.99 -2.37
N PHE A 116 5.26 -6.01 -1.51
CA PHE A 116 6.14 -4.85 -1.35
C PHE A 116 7.51 -5.23 -0.80
N ARG A 117 7.58 -6.15 0.16
CA ARG A 117 8.86 -6.64 0.69
C ARG A 117 9.72 -7.29 -0.40
N GLU A 118 9.13 -8.15 -1.23
CA GLU A 118 9.82 -8.83 -2.33
C GLU A 118 10.37 -7.80 -3.33
N PHE A 119 9.54 -6.86 -3.76
CA PHE A 119 9.95 -5.79 -4.67
C PHE A 119 11.06 -4.91 -4.08
N ILE A 120 10.93 -4.47 -2.83
CA ILE A 120 11.90 -3.60 -2.16
C ILE A 120 13.23 -4.34 -1.96
N ALA A 121 13.20 -5.63 -1.59
CA ALA A 121 14.41 -6.44 -1.43
C ALA A 121 15.16 -6.60 -2.75
N GLU A 122 14.45 -6.86 -3.86
CA GLU A 122 15.02 -6.93 -5.21
C GLU A 122 15.62 -5.58 -5.63
N TRP A 123 14.88 -4.50 -5.40
CA TRP A 123 15.34 -3.15 -5.70
C TRP A 123 16.61 -2.77 -4.92
N MET A 124 16.72 -3.13 -3.64
CA MET A 124 17.91 -2.86 -2.82
C MET A 124 19.15 -3.62 -3.32
N GLY A 125 18.96 -4.77 -3.98
CA GLY A 125 20.04 -5.54 -4.61
C GLY A 125 21.12 -6.07 -3.65
N ASP A 126 20.90 -5.96 -2.34
CA ASP A 126 21.83 -6.37 -1.29
C ASP A 126 21.33 -7.67 -0.62
N PRO A 127 22.03 -8.80 -0.77
CA PRO A 127 21.60 -10.09 -0.21
C PRO A 127 21.87 -10.24 1.28
N THR A 128 22.35 -9.20 1.98
CA THR A 128 22.66 -9.28 3.40
C THR A 128 21.41 -9.42 4.26
N GLN A 129 21.57 -10.03 5.43
CA GLN A 129 20.47 -10.15 6.40
C GLN A 129 19.96 -8.77 6.86
N SER A 130 20.85 -7.78 6.95
CA SER A 130 20.48 -6.40 7.31
C SER A 130 19.59 -5.76 6.23
N ALA A 131 19.88 -5.96 4.95
CA ALA A 131 19.06 -5.47 3.85
C ALA A 131 17.71 -6.16 3.80
N SER A 132 17.66 -7.46 4.05
CA SER A 132 16.40 -8.22 4.14
C SER A 132 15.49 -7.67 5.24
N LEU A 133 16.01 -7.42 6.45
CA LEU A 133 15.26 -6.81 7.54
C LEU A 133 14.79 -5.40 7.17
N ARG A 134 15.64 -4.60 6.52
CA ARG A 134 15.30 -3.24 6.09
C ARG A 134 14.16 -3.25 5.08
N ALA A 135 14.18 -4.17 4.09
CA ALA A 135 13.10 -4.33 3.12
C ALA A 135 11.78 -4.72 3.81
N GLU A 136 11.83 -5.58 4.80
CA GLU A 136 10.65 -5.97 5.58
C GLU A 136 10.08 -4.79 6.39
N LEU A 137 10.93 -4.04 7.09
CA LEU A 137 10.53 -2.85 7.85
C LEU A 137 9.94 -1.78 6.94
N MET A 138 10.53 -1.54 5.77
CA MET A 138 10.04 -0.57 4.81
C MET A 138 8.67 -0.99 4.23
N ALA A 139 8.51 -2.26 3.85
CA ALA A 139 7.22 -2.77 3.39
C ALA A 139 6.13 -2.67 4.47
N ALA A 140 6.48 -2.98 5.72
CA ALA A 140 5.57 -2.83 6.85
C ALA A 140 5.16 -1.38 7.07
N ALA A 141 6.11 -0.42 7.00
CA ALA A 141 5.83 1.01 7.14
C ALA A 141 4.92 1.53 6.02
N VAL A 142 5.18 1.14 4.77
CA VAL A 142 4.34 1.49 3.60
C VAL A 142 2.90 1.01 3.79
N VAL A 143 2.70 -0.26 4.14
CA VAL A 143 1.36 -0.83 4.33
C VAL A 143 0.68 -0.24 5.56
N ALA A 144 1.41 0.02 6.65
CA ALA A 144 0.87 0.65 7.86
C ALA A 144 0.38 2.08 7.58
N ALA A 145 1.15 2.88 6.85
CA ALA A 145 0.79 4.24 6.45
C ALA A 145 -0.45 4.26 5.55
N HIS A 146 -0.49 3.40 4.51
CA HIS A 146 -1.67 3.23 3.67
C HIS A 146 -2.91 2.87 4.49
N ASN A 147 -2.82 1.85 5.33
CA ASN A 147 -3.95 1.38 6.14
C ASN A 147 -4.39 2.41 7.20
N HIS A 148 -3.49 3.26 7.68
CA HIS A 148 -3.83 4.37 8.57
C HIS A 148 -4.75 5.36 7.84
N VAL A 149 -4.33 5.84 6.67
CA VAL A 149 -5.11 6.79 5.86
C VAL A 149 -6.43 6.18 5.39
N LEU A 150 -6.39 4.94 4.89
CA LEU A 150 -7.60 4.23 4.46
C LEU A 150 -8.63 4.14 5.58
N ARG A 151 -8.23 3.75 6.80
CA ARG A 151 -9.16 3.67 7.94
C ARG A 151 -9.74 5.02 8.33
N ARG A 152 -8.96 6.11 8.27
CA ARG A 152 -9.45 7.46 8.50
C ARG A 152 -10.52 7.85 7.48
N TRP A 153 -10.26 7.56 6.21
CA TRP A 153 -11.22 7.81 5.14
C TRP A 153 -12.51 6.99 5.30
N LEU A 154 -12.38 5.71 5.62
CA LEU A 154 -13.52 4.81 5.85
C LEU A 154 -14.41 5.26 7.01
N ARG A 155 -13.83 5.92 8.03
CA ARG A 155 -14.55 6.52 9.16
C ARG A 155 -15.08 7.93 8.88
N GLY A 156 -14.77 8.51 7.73
CA GLY A 156 -15.13 9.89 7.42
C GLY A 156 -14.30 10.96 8.14
N GLU A 157 -13.11 10.60 8.62
CA GLU A 157 -12.21 11.48 9.39
C GLU A 157 -11.26 12.32 8.53
N THR A 158 -11.26 12.12 7.22
CA THR A 158 -10.46 12.89 6.25
C THR A 158 -11.29 13.27 5.04
N ALA A 159 -11.13 14.50 4.57
CA ALA A 159 -11.75 15.02 3.36
C ALA A 159 -10.92 14.76 2.10
N ASP A 160 -9.58 14.64 2.24
CA ASP A 160 -8.64 14.41 1.14
C ASP A 160 -7.67 13.28 1.51
N ALA A 161 -8.14 12.04 1.36
CA ALA A 161 -7.36 10.85 1.65
C ALA A 161 -6.14 10.71 0.73
N VAL A 162 -6.20 11.25 -0.49
CA VAL A 162 -5.09 11.16 -1.46
C VAL A 162 -3.94 12.03 -1.01
N ALA A 163 -4.20 13.31 -0.68
CA ALA A 163 -3.17 14.20 -0.15
C ALA A 163 -2.59 13.70 1.18
N GLU A 164 -3.44 13.15 2.05
CA GLU A 164 -3.00 12.55 3.31
C GLU A 164 -2.10 11.32 3.09
N LEU A 165 -2.41 10.46 2.10
CA LEU A 165 -1.55 9.35 1.73
C LEU A 165 -0.21 9.83 1.18
N ASP A 166 -0.21 10.82 0.29
CA ASP A 166 1.03 11.38 -0.26
C ASP A 166 1.93 11.95 0.85
N GLN A 167 1.34 12.59 1.88
CA GLN A 167 2.09 13.04 3.05
C GLN A 167 2.62 11.87 3.88
N ALA A 168 1.80 10.86 4.14
CA ALA A 168 2.21 9.68 4.90
C ALA A 168 3.35 8.92 4.19
N MET A 169 3.32 8.83 2.85
CA MET A 169 4.41 8.22 2.09
C MET A 169 5.71 9.02 2.19
N ARG A 170 5.65 10.37 2.17
CA ARG A 170 6.84 11.20 2.42
C ARG A 170 7.45 10.94 3.82
N GLU A 171 6.61 10.81 4.83
CA GLU A 171 7.07 10.47 6.20
C GLU A 171 7.73 9.09 6.25
N VAL A 172 7.13 8.07 5.62
CA VAL A 172 7.74 6.74 5.51
C VAL A 172 9.13 6.83 4.88
N LEU A 173 9.28 7.58 3.79
CA LEU A 173 10.57 7.72 3.10
C LEU A 173 11.64 8.38 3.97
N THR A 174 11.27 9.31 4.86
CA THR A 174 12.25 9.91 5.80
C THR A 174 12.81 8.94 6.83
N LEU A 175 12.11 7.84 7.10
CA LEU A 175 12.60 6.78 7.98
C LEU A 175 13.70 5.92 7.34
N PHE A 176 13.87 5.99 6.02
CA PHE A 176 14.79 5.16 5.24
C PHE A 176 15.70 6.02 4.34
N PRO A 177 16.57 6.88 4.90
CA PRO A 177 17.35 7.87 4.13
C PRO A 177 18.26 7.23 3.08
N ASN A 178 18.87 6.08 3.36
CA ASN A 178 19.72 5.37 2.40
C ASN A 178 18.96 4.84 1.17
N ALA A 179 17.65 4.67 1.27
CA ALA A 179 16.81 4.28 0.14
C ALA A 179 16.65 5.44 -0.86
N GLN A 180 16.65 6.69 -0.38
CA GLN A 180 16.60 7.88 -1.24
C GLN A 180 17.92 8.09 -1.99
N GLU A 181 19.06 7.83 -1.34
CA GLU A 181 20.39 7.93 -1.97
C GLU A 181 20.56 6.90 -3.09
N GLN A 182 20.07 5.68 -2.91
CA GLN A 182 20.09 4.65 -3.95
C GLN A 182 19.21 5.02 -5.17
N SER A 183 18.07 5.66 -4.96
CA SER A 183 17.23 6.18 -6.04
C SER A 183 17.88 7.36 -6.78
N ALA A 184 18.70 8.14 -6.11
CA ALA A 184 19.42 9.29 -6.67
C ALA A 184 20.72 8.93 -7.40
N SER A 185 21.20 7.68 -7.31
CA SER A 185 22.48 7.22 -7.87
C SER A 185 22.52 7.08 -9.42
N GLY A 186 21.57 7.66 -10.12
CA GLY A 186 21.61 7.84 -11.58
C GLY A 186 22.32 9.13 -11.97
N THR A 187 23.63 9.05 -12.27
CA THR A 187 24.48 10.11 -12.84
C THR A 187 24.55 11.47 -12.10
N GLY A 188 25.41 11.54 -11.05
CA GLY A 188 26.37 12.64 -11.02
C GLY A 188 25.97 14.02 -10.52
N THR A 189 24.94 14.19 -9.67
CA THR A 189 24.83 15.43 -8.90
C THR A 189 24.73 15.13 -7.43
N THR A 190 25.82 15.31 -6.68
CA THR A 190 25.80 15.23 -5.22
C THR A 190 25.29 16.57 -4.68
N VAL A 191 24.07 16.59 -4.15
CA VAL A 191 23.54 17.75 -3.42
C VAL A 191 23.90 17.58 -1.94
N VAL A 192 24.81 18.42 -1.46
CA VAL A 192 25.19 18.46 -0.03
C VAL A 192 24.48 19.66 0.59
N ALA A 193 23.52 19.41 1.48
CA ALA A 193 22.81 20.46 2.20
C ALA A 193 23.42 20.63 3.60
N PHE A 194 23.88 21.84 3.92
CA PHE A 194 24.35 22.22 5.24
C PHE A 194 23.33 23.12 5.97
N ARG A 195 23.12 22.87 7.23
CA ARG A 195 22.55 23.83 8.16
C ARG A 195 23.67 24.33 9.09
N GLY A 196 24.18 25.51 8.86
CA GLY A 196 25.20 26.11 9.70
C GLY A 196 25.24 27.64 9.48
N GLU A 197 25.66 28.37 10.49
CA GLU A 197 25.85 29.83 10.46
C GLU A 197 27.17 30.24 9.80
N GLN A 198 27.95 29.31 9.21
CA GLN A 198 29.23 29.57 8.60
C GLN A 198 29.12 29.88 7.12
N ASP A 199 29.89 30.84 6.66
CA ASP A 199 29.93 31.31 5.28
C ASP A 199 30.37 30.19 4.31
N LEU A 200 29.67 30.08 3.20
CA LEU A 200 29.87 29.03 2.17
C LEU A 200 31.32 29.02 1.63
N ASP A 201 31.95 30.20 1.54
CA ASP A 201 33.32 30.37 1.05
C ASP A 201 34.36 29.70 1.98
N VAL A 202 34.06 29.51 3.23
CA VAL A 202 34.94 28.81 4.19
C VAL A 202 34.78 27.28 4.07
N LEU A 203 33.62 26.80 3.68
CA LEU A 203 33.30 25.37 3.58
C LEU A 203 33.69 24.77 2.21
N LEU A 204 33.62 25.54 1.13
CA LEU A 204 33.93 25.09 -0.24
C LEU A 204 35.33 24.43 -0.39
N PRO A 205 36.42 24.92 0.18
CA PRO A 205 37.74 24.26 0.08
C PRO A 205 37.84 22.93 0.82
N ALA A 206 37.09 22.78 1.93
CA ALA A 206 37.04 21.52 2.69
C ALA A 206 36.23 20.47 1.95
N LEU A 207 35.14 20.85 1.31
CA LEU A 207 34.29 19.99 0.47
C LEU A 207 35.01 19.51 -0.78
N ARG A 208 35.77 20.37 -1.47
CA ARG A 208 36.58 19.98 -2.64
C ARG A 208 37.60 18.93 -2.27
N ARG A 209 38.29 19.05 -1.13
CA ARG A 209 39.25 18.05 -0.63
C ARG A 209 38.59 16.72 -0.31
N LEU A 210 37.38 16.71 0.24
CA LEU A 210 36.62 15.49 0.54
C LEU A 210 36.19 14.76 -0.72
N ILE A 211 35.79 15.49 -1.78
CA ILE A 211 35.36 14.90 -3.06
C ILE A 211 36.59 14.37 -3.84
N GLU A 212 37.72 15.05 -3.77
CA GLU A 212 38.98 14.63 -4.41
C GLU A 212 39.69 13.47 -3.68
N SER A 213 39.41 13.26 -2.39
CA SER A 213 39.97 12.20 -1.55
C SER A 213 39.09 10.98 -1.37
N GLY A 214 37.99 10.86 -2.12
CA GLY A 214 37.09 9.69 -2.09
C GLY A 214 37.83 8.39 -2.41
N PRO A 215 37.40 7.26 -1.84
CA PRO A 215 38.09 5.99 -2.02
C PRO A 215 38.04 5.56 -3.49
N ARG A 216 39.22 5.12 -3.98
CA ARG A 216 39.40 4.46 -5.28
C ARG A 216 38.78 3.08 -5.28
#